data_45b9533975b03db918261618b05339ac
#
_entry.id   45b9533975b03db918261618b05339ac
#
_cell.length_a   1.000
_cell.length_b   1.000
_cell.length_c   1.000
_cell.angle_alpha   90.00
_cell.angle_beta   90.00
_cell.angle_gamma   90.00
#
_symmetry.space_group_name_H-M   'P 1'
#
loop_
_entity.id
_entity.type
_entity.pdbx_description
1 polymer ?
#
loop_
_entity_poly.entity_id
_entity_poly.type
_entity_poly.pdbx_seq_one_letter_code
_entity_poly.pdbx_strand_id
1 'polypeptide(L)'
;VRRAEQLWHEALERSRTALACGALVPLSTEPLDHPALAPFALRRLLSRTPSHLRSGGPRPNPFLPWEPELQVRLLGEHHVVLLNKYPVQPGHILLITQQWQPQSGWLRPLDWRAVAQVAADTGGLWFFNSCAAAGAS
;
A
#
# COMPACT_ATOMS: atom_id res chain seq x y z
N VAL A 1 1.61 4.40 25.61
CA VAL A 1 2.98 4.34 25.09
C VAL A 1 3.07 5.29 23.90
N ARG A 2 4.00 6.26 23.97
CA ARG A 2 4.21 7.20 22.86
C ARG A 2 4.84 6.44 21.68
N ARG A 3 4.24 6.48 20.49
CA ARG A 3 4.80 5.88 19.29
C ARG A 3 6.05 6.64 18.86
N ALA A 4 7.03 5.95 18.30
CA ALA A 4 8.25 6.58 17.79
C ALA A 4 7.97 7.48 16.59
N GLU A 5 6.99 7.08 15.75
CA GLU A 5 6.52 7.79 14.54
C GLU A 5 7.63 8.15 13.54
N GLN A 6 8.82 7.54 13.71
CA GLN A 6 9.97 7.82 12.85
C GLN A 6 9.72 7.34 11.42
N LEU A 7 9.25 6.11 11.26
CA LEU A 7 8.92 5.55 9.95
C LEU A 7 7.75 6.32 9.30
N TRP A 8 6.78 6.74 10.13
CA TRP A 8 5.68 7.56 9.67
C TRP A 8 6.14 8.90 9.09
N HIS A 9 7.05 9.59 9.78
CA HIS A 9 7.65 10.84 9.28
C HIS A 9 8.43 10.63 7.99
N GLU A 10 9.21 9.55 7.88
CA GLU A 10 9.92 9.19 6.63
C GLU A 10 8.93 8.94 5.47
N ALA A 11 7.83 8.25 5.73
CA ALA A 11 6.80 8.01 4.73
C ALA A 11 6.15 9.30 4.23
N LEU A 12 5.85 10.25 5.14
CA LEU A 12 5.29 11.56 4.78
C LEU A 12 6.29 12.41 3.98
N GLU A 13 7.55 12.41 4.36
CA GLU A 13 8.60 13.12 3.64
C GLU A 13 8.82 12.53 2.24
N ARG A 14 8.91 11.20 2.16
CA ARG A 14 9.00 10.49 0.88
C ARG A 14 7.79 10.77 -0.02
N SER A 15 6.59 10.84 0.56
CA SER A 15 5.36 11.16 -0.19
C SER A 15 5.44 12.54 -0.85
N ARG A 16 5.97 13.54 -0.15
CA ARG A 16 6.16 14.89 -0.73
C ARG A 16 7.11 14.88 -1.92
N THR A 17 8.24 14.19 -1.78
CA THR A 17 9.23 14.04 -2.86
C THR A 17 8.67 13.27 -4.05
N ALA A 18 8.00 12.16 -3.78
CA ALA A 18 7.42 11.30 -4.82
C ALA A 18 6.27 12.00 -5.58
N LEU A 19 5.48 12.84 -4.91
CA LEU A 19 4.49 13.71 -5.55
C LEU A 19 5.16 14.72 -6.46
N ALA A 20 6.22 15.38 -6.01
CA ALA A 20 6.92 16.40 -6.78
C ALA A 20 7.55 15.86 -8.07
N CYS A 21 8.07 14.64 -8.06
CA CYS A 21 8.64 13.99 -9.25
C CYS A 21 7.63 13.17 -10.07
N GLY A 22 6.37 13.08 -9.65
CA GLY A 22 5.32 12.35 -10.36
C GLY A 22 5.33 10.84 -10.18
N ALA A 23 6.17 10.29 -9.29
CA ALA A 23 6.19 8.85 -8.98
C ALA A 23 4.96 8.43 -8.18
N LEU A 24 4.45 9.29 -7.31
CA LEU A 24 3.21 9.11 -6.56
C LEU A 24 2.06 9.81 -7.29
N VAL A 25 1.00 9.06 -7.60
CA VAL A 25 -0.16 9.55 -8.37
C VAL A 25 -1.45 9.30 -7.56
N PRO A 26 -1.84 10.23 -6.66
CA PRO A 26 -3.03 10.06 -5.84
C PRO A 26 -4.30 9.88 -6.67
N LEU A 27 -5.16 8.97 -6.22
CA LEU A 27 -6.48 8.77 -6.81
C LEU A 27 -7.48 9.74 -6.16
N SER A 28 -8.22 10.47 -6.99
CA SER A 28 -9.34 11.27 -6.53
C SER A 28 -10.57 10.37 -6.36
N THR A 29 -11.13 10.38 -5.15
CA THR A 29 -12.33 9.59 -4.82
C THR A 29 -13.29 10.42 -3.99
N GLU A 30 -14.59 10.10 -4.05
CA GLU A 30 -15.61 10.65 -3.16
C GLU A 30 -16.32 9.55 -2.38
N PRO A 31 -16.74 9.81 -1.12
CA PRO A 31 -17.55 8.87 -0.38
C PRO A 31 -18.94 8.75 -1.01
N LEU A 32 -19.51 7.55 -0.95
CA LEU A 32 -20.90 7.29 -1.32
C LEU A 32 -21.70 7.09 -0.03
N ASP A 33 -22.39 8.15 0.40
CA ASP A 33 -23.23 8.11 1.59
C ASP A 33 -24.67 7.75 1.21
N HIS A 34 -25.05 6.50 1.48
CA HIS A 34 -26.42 6.03 1.31
C HIS A 34 -26.77 5.03 2.43
N PRO A 35 -27.92 5.17 3.11
CA PRO A 35 -28.28 4.30 4.23
C PRO A 35 -28.28 2.80 3.90
N ALA A 36 -28.64 2.43 2.66
CA ALA A 36 -28.62 1.04 2.21
C ALA A 36 -27.19 0.44 2.07
N LEU A 37 -26.16 1.25 2.16
CA LEU A 37 -24.76 0.79 2.07
C LEU A 37 -24.20 0.40 3.44
N ALA A 38 -24.85 0.75 4.53
CA ALA A 38 -24.39 0.38 5.87
C ALA A 38 -24.33 -1.16 6.03
N PRO A 39 -23.31 -1.72 6.68
CA PRO A 39 -22.19 -1.04 7.36
C PRO A 39 -20.96 -0.74 6.47
N PHE A 40 -21.09 -0.77 5.16
CA PHE A 40 -19.98 -0.62 4.24
C PHE A 40 -19.69 0.86 3.97
N ALA A 41 -18.38 1.21 3.93
CA ALA A 41 -17.90 2.50 3.47
C ALA A 41 -17.45 2.35 2.01
N LEU A 42 -18.25 2.89 1.09
CA LEU A 42 -17.93 2.86 -0.34
C LEU A 42 -17.37 4.20 -0.80
N ARG A 43 -16.47 4.15 -1.75
CA ARG A 43 -15.91 5.34 -2.40
C ARG A 43 -15.95 5.18 -3.93
N ARG A 44 -16.42 6.21 -4.60
CA ARG A 44 -16.41 6.27 -6.07
C ARG A 44 -15.12 6.89 -6.57
N LEU A 45 -14.46 6.24 -7.53
CA LEU A 45 -13.26 6.78 -8.19
C LEU A 45 -13.68 7.90 -9.14
N LEU A 46 -13.09 9.08 -8.96
CA LEU A 46 -13.28 10.25 -9.83
C LEU A 46 -12.14 10.41 -10.84
N SER A 47 -10.92 10.03 -10.47
CA SER A 47 -9.77 10.08 -11.35
C SER A 47 -9.82 8.97 -12.40
N ARG A 48 -9.03 9.18 -13.47
CA ARG A 48 -8.90 8.15 -14.52
C ARG A 48 -8.30 6.87 -13.94
N THR A 49 -8.84 5.72 -14.34
CA THR A 49 -8.30 4.41 -13.97
C THR A 49 -6.83 4.31 -14.37
N PRO A 50 -5.93 3.88 -13.48
CA PRO A 50 -4.53 3.67 -13.78
C PRO A 50 -4.29 2.81 -15.03
N SER A 51 -3.25 3.13 -15.80
CA SER A 51 -3.01 2.52 -17.11
C SER A 51 -2.84 1.00 -17.06
N HIS A 52 -2.20 0.48 -15.99
CA HIS A 52 -1.99 -0.96 -15.80
C HIS A 52 -3.29 -1.75 -15.59
N LEU A 53 -4.34 -1.11 -15.07
CA LEU A 53 -5.67 -1.71 -14.95
C LEU A 53 -6.49 -1.64 -16.25
N ARG A 54 -6.04 -0.80 -17.21
CA ARG A 54 -6.71 -0.63 -18.52
C ARG A 54 -6.19 -1.58 -19.60
N SER A 55 -4.96 -2.06 -19.45
CA SER A 55 -4.24 -2.83 -20.50
C SER A 55 -4.31 -4.34 -20.35
N GLY A 56 -5.38 -4.87 -19.75
CA GLY A 56 -5.72 -6.29 -19.91
C GLY A 56 -5.07 -7.27 -18.94
N GLY A 57 -4.83 -6.89 -17.73
CA GLY A 57 -4.49 -7.82 -16.66
C GLY A 57 -3.34 -7.38 -15.76
N PRO A 58 -3.28 -7.90 -14.53
CA PRO A 58 -2.19 -7.61 -13.63
C PRO A 58 -0.88 -8.16 -14.17
N ARG A 59 0.20 -7.40 -14.04
CA ARG A 59 1.55 -7.92 -14.27
C ARG A 59 1.81 -9.08 -13.30
N PRO A 60 2.57 -10.12 -13.70
CA PRO A 60 2.90 -11.25 -12.81
C PRO A 60 3.51 -10.82 -11.47
N ASN A 61 4.15 -9.65 -11.45
CA ASN A 61 4.70 -9.05 -10.25
C ASN A 61 4.56 -7.51 -10.33
N PRO A 62 3.50 -6.93 -9.77
CA PRO A 62 3.27 -5.48 -9.86
C PRO A 62 4.23 -4.64 -9.01
N PHE A 63 4.96 -5.23 -8.07
CA PHE A 63 5.78 -4.53 -7.09
C PHE A 63 7.29 -4.75 -7.27
N LEU A 64 7.72 -5.71 -8.08
CA LEU A 64 9.13 -6.01 -8.26
C LEU A 64 9.55 -5.90 -9.73
N PRO A 65 10.63 -5.19 -10.04
CA PRO A 65 11.35 -4.29 -9.14
C PRO A 65 10.48 -3.08 -8.77
N TRP A 66 10.59 -2.60 -7.52
CA TRP A 66 9.89 -1.38 -7.11
C TRP A 66 10.61 -0.13 -7.60
N GLU A 67 9.86 0.97 -7.69
CA GLU A 67 10.40 2.28 -8.03
C GLU A 67 11.15 2.85 -6.81
N PRO A 68 12.43 3.24 -6.94
CA PRO A 68 13.22 3.75 -5.80
C PRO A 68 12.59 4.99 -5.13
N GLU A 69 11.88 5.80 -5.91
CA GLU A 69 11.19 7.01 -5.45
C GLU A 69 10.05 6.70 -4.45
N LEU A 70 9.51 5.49 -4.51
CA LEU A 70 8.45 5.04 -3.62
C LEU A 70 8.98 4.31 -2.37
N GLN A 71 10.29 4.01 -2.32
CA GLN A 71 10.86 3.31 -1.18
C GLN A 71 10.96 4.22 0.03
N VAL A 72 10.34 3.80 1.13
CA VAL A 72 10.44 4.44 2.44
C VAL A 72 11.62 3.86 3.22
N ARG A 73 11.60 2.57 3.49
CA ARG A 73 12.62 1.90 4.30
C ARG A 73 12.71 0.40 4.00
N LEU A 74 13.92 -0.14 3.96
CA LEU A 74 14.15 -1.58 4.04
C LEU A 74 13.94 -2.07 5.48
N LEU A 75 13.29 -3.20 5.65
CA LEU A 75 13.12 -3.88 6.93
C LEU A 75 13.91 -5.20 6.93
N GLY A 76 15.15 -5.11 7.34
CA GLY A 76 16.09 -6.24 7.28
C GLY A 76 16.28 -6.74 5.86
N GLU A 77 16.46 -8.05 5.72
CA GLU A 77 16.76 -8.70 4.43
C GLU A 77 15.51 -9.21 3.69
N HIS A 78 14.34 -9.14 4.33
CA HIS A 78 13.16 -9.81 3.82
C HIS A 78 12.03 -8.88 3.36
N HIS A 79 11.90 -7.71 3.97
CA HIS A 79 10.78 -6.81 3.70
C HIS A 79 11.23 -5.40 3.34
N VAL A 80 10.34 -4.67 2.69
CA VAL A 80 10.50 -3.25 2.38
C VAL A 80 9.16 -2.52 2.58
N VAL A 81 9.23 -1.31 3.11
CA VAL A 81 8.10 -0.39 3.19
C VAL A 81 8.15 0.54 1.98
N LEU A 82 7.07 0.55 1.21
CA LEU A 82 6.88 1.40 0.04
C LEU A 82 5.68 2.32 0.25
N LEU A 83 5.65 3.41 -0.50
CA LEU A 83 4.40 4.15 -0.73
C LEU A 83 3.56 3.40 -1.75
N ASN A 84 2.24 3.37 -1.57
CA ASN A 84 1.35 2.94 -2.64
C ASN A 84 1.37 3.99 -3.76
N LYS A 85 1.73 3.59 -4.98
CA LYS A 85 1.82 4.49 -6.14
C LYS A 85 0.52 5.25 -6.43
N TYR A 86 -0.62 4.60 -6.20
CA TYR A 86 -1.96 5.14 -6.44
C TYR A 86 -2.76 5.21 -5.13
N PRO A 87 -2.36 6.08 -4.19
CA PRO A 87 -3.00 6.11 -2.89
C PRO A 87 -4.39 6.73 -2.98
N VAL A 88 -5.35 6.15 -2.31
CA VAL A 88 -6.70 6.71 -2.12
C VAL A 88 -6.79 7.63 -0.91
N GLN A 89 -5.79 7.57 -0.04
CA GLN A 89 -5.65 8.42 1.15
C GLN A 89 -4.18 8.75 1.38
N PRO A 90 -3.87 9.92 1.97
CA PRO A 90 -2.51 10.26 2.39
C PRO A 90 -1.93 9.19 3.33
N GLY A 91 -0.63 8.89 3.19
CA GLY A 91 0.05 7.94 4.04
C GLY A 91 -0.29 6.46 3.77
N HIS A 92 -0.84 6.15 2.60
CA HIS A 92 -1.07 4.76 2.19
C HIS A 92 0.27 4.09 1.88
N ILE A 93 0.73 3.25 2.79
CA ILE A 93 1.97 2.47 2.65
C ILE A 93 1.68 1.01 2.35
N LEU A 94 2.64 0.36 1.73
CA LEU A 94 2.66 -1.09 1.46
C LEU A 94 3.85 -1.70 2.20
N LEU A 95 3.63 -2.84 2.80
CA LEU A 95 4.70 -3.69 3.33
C LEU A 95 4.77 -4.93 2.45
N ILE A 96 5.86 -5.08 1.70
CA ILE A 96 6.04 -6.20 0.77
C ILE A 96 7.32 -6.96 1.07
N THR A 97 7.42 -8.18 0.56
CA THR A 97 8.67 -8.95 0.58
C THR A 97 9.62 -8.45 -0.50
N GLN A 98 10.93 -8.41 -0.22
CA GLN A 98 11.96 -7.99 -1.19
C GLN A 98 12.12 -8.99 -2.34
N GLN A 99 11.78 -10.25 -2.11
CA GLN A 99 11.73 -11.30 -3.12
C GLN A 99 10.27 -11.69 -3.38
N TRP A 100 9.98 -12.04 -4.63
CA TRP A 100 8.63 -12.46 -4.98
C TRP A 100 8.18 -13.67 -4.16
N GLN A 101 6.96 -13.58 -3.64
CA GLN A 101 6.26 -14.65 -2.96
C GLN A 101 4.82 -14.67 -3.45
N PRO A 102 4.23 -15.86 -3.68
CA PRO A 102 2.82 -15.93 -4.05
C PRO A 102 1.95 -15.34 -2.93
N GLN A 103 1.04 -14.45 -3.29
CA GLN A 103 0.11 -13.81 -2.35
C GLN A 103 -1.12 -14.68 -2.13
N SER A 104 -0.88 -15.93 -1.75
CA SER A 104 -1.91 -16.93 -1.46
C SER A 104 -1.74 -17.51 -0.06
N GLY A 105 -2.86 -17.89 0.59
CA GLY A 105 -2.85 -18.41 1.94
C GLY A 105 -2.63 -17.36 3.01
N TRP A 106 -1.98 -17.76 4.10
CA TRP A 106 -1.78 -16.93 5.29
C TRP A 106 -0.40 -16.27 5.30
N LEU A 107 -0.30 -15.14 5.98
CA LEU A 107 0.97 -14.49 6.28
C LEU A 107 1.83 -15.40 7.17
N ARG A 108 3.12 -15.44 6.89
CA ARG A 108 4.10 -16.21 7.65
C ARG A 108 4.50 -15.48 8.95
N PRO A 109 5.10 -16.15 9.93
CA PRO A 109 5.55 -15.51 11.17
C PRO A 109 6.50 -14.32 10.95
N LEU A 110 7.34 -14.35 9.91
CA LEU A 110 8.20 -13.23 9.53
C LEU A 110 7.39 -12.01 9.07
N ASP A 111 6.33 -12.24 8.28
CA ASP A 111 5.46 -11.18 7.78
C ASP A 111 4.70 -10.52 8.94
N TRP A 112 4.17 -11.32 9.87
CA TRP A 112 3.52 -10.81 11.08
C TRP A 112 4.44 -9.99 11.97
N ARG A 113 5.71 -10.39 12.11
CA ARG A 113 6.71 -9.60 12.84
C ARG A 113 6.97 -8.25 12.17
N ALA A 114 7.10 -8.25 10.85
CA ALA A 114 7.28 -7.02 10.08
C ALA A 114 6.06 -6.08 10.21
N VAL A 115 4.84 -6.62 10.10
CA VAL A 115 3.61 -5.86 10.33
C VAL A 115 3.58 -5.26 11.74
N ALA A 116 3.87 -6.06 12.77
CA ALA A 116 3.89 -5.58 14.16
C ALA A 116 4.92 -4.47 14.38
N GLN A 117 6.11 -4.60 13.78
CA GLN A 117 7.17 -3.58 13.85
C GLN A 117 6.73 -2.26 13.23
N VAL A 118 6.17 -2.30 12.01
CA VAL A 118 5.72 -1.10 11.31
C VAL A 118 4.49 -0.50 12.01
N ALA A 119 3.52 -1.32 12.40
CA ALA A 119 2.32 -0.87 13.08
C ALA A 119 2.60 -0.22 14.45
N ALA A 120 3.63 -0.67 15.17
CA ALA A 120 4.07 -0.04 16.42
C ALA A 120 4.54 1.40 16.22
N ASP A 121 5.13 1.71 15.06
CA ASP A 121 5.57 3.06 14.69
C ASP A 121 4.42 3.87 14.07
N THR A 122 3.78 3.36 13.03
CA THR A 122 2.82 4.10 12.21
C THR A 122 1.37 4.02 12.72
N GLY A 123 1.00 2.94 13.39
CA GLY A 123 -0.39 2.61 13.71
C GLY A 123 -1.21 2.30 12.45
N GLY A 124 -2.44 2.79 12.42
CA GLY A 124 -3.32 2.68 11.26
C GLY A 124 -4.06 1.35 11.14
N LEU A 125 -4.75 1.19 10.02
CA LEU A 125 -5.45 -0.03 9.63
C LEU A 125 -4.57 -0.85 8.69
N TRP A 126 -4.41 -2.12 9.00
CA TRP A 126 -3.68 -3.09 8.18
C TRP A 126 -4.63 -4.10 7.57
N PHE A 127 -4.43 -4.42 6.31
CA PHE A 127 -5.17 -5.46 5.62
C PHE A 127 -4.27 -6.21 4.64
N PHE A 128 -4.66 -7.42 4.31
CA PHE A 128 -3.96 -8.30 3.39
C PHE A 128 -4.94 -8.89 2.39
N ASN A 129 -4.72 -8.65 1.11
CA ASN A 129 -5.47 -9.28 0.04
C ASN A 129 -4.84 -10.62 -0.30
N SER A 130 -5.63 -11.69 -0.25
CA SER A 130 -5.15 -13.04 -0.55
C SER A 130 -5.84 -13.60 -1.78
N CYS A 131 -5.06 -14.24 -2.65
CA CYS A 131 -5.43 -14.89 -3.92
C CYS A 131 -6.04 -13.96 -4.99
N ALA A 132 -6.16 -14.49 -6.20
CA ALA A 132 -6.61 -13.75 -7.38
C ALA A 132 -8.03 -13.16 -7.23
N ALA A 133 -8.92 -13.81 -6.48
CA ALA A 133 -10.28 -13.33 -6.23
C ALA A 133 -10.31 -11.99 -5.45
N ALA A 134 -9.28 -11.72 -4.63
CA ALA A 134 -9.12 -10.46 -3.92
C ALA A 134 -8.24 -9.44 -4.69
N GLY A 135 -7.89 -9.72 -5.93
CA GLY A 135 -7.01 -8.89 -6.74
C GLY A 135 -5.53 -9.04 -6.44
N ALA A 136 -5.14 -10.08 -5.67
CA ALA A 136 -3.75 -10.43 -5.44
C ALA A 136 -3.19 -11.23 -6.62
N SER A 137 -1.91 -11.09 -6.90
CA SER A 137 -1.18 -11.77 -7.98
C SER A 137 -0.31 -12.91 -7.46
#